data_15d0be4d00da903f9916d3b640d916f3
#
_entry.id   15d0be4d00da903f9916d3b640d916f3
#
_cell.length_a   1.000
_cell.length_b   1.000
_cell.length_c   1.000
_cell.angle_alpha   90.00
_cell.angle_beta   90.00
_cell.angle_gamma   90.00
#
_symmetry.space_group_name_H-M   'P 1'
#
loop_
_entity.id
_entity.type
_entity.pdbx_description
1 polymer ?
#
loop_
_entity_poly.entity_id
_entity_poly.type
_entity_poly.pdbx_seq_one_letter_code
_entity_poly.pdbx_strand_id
1 'polypeptide(L)'
;MRDSADRFVAGPLRKGGSFCMMHTVLFPREPAPACEAIVAYIDLETNSLDVLSGKILEVGALVGGSRAMFSTVVHPGCGAHPDDASVHGIPHDELLCGRSFGEVFARLDQFLQYAALSVLDSDEDSEDGRSPAAMKQDLEVCLVAHNGAKFDFPFMLQECLRAGVGHAAMLSWVYVDTLDVLRATDRAGECAKLQCALRVCCGPPSLRAHRALDDCVALEAVVRHVSASFGIKPWELLRPFVFRLDGASAVAQMNALIA
;
A
#
# COMPACT_ATOMS: atom_id res chain seq x y z
N MET A 1 0.50 -36.42 0.26
CA MET A 1 -0.07 -36.40 1.61
C MET A 1 1.03 -36.09 2.60
N ARG A 2 1.17 -34.86 2.97
CA ARG A 2 1.74 -34.36 4.24
C ARG A 2 1.45 -32.87 4.30
N ASP A 3 0.58 -32.53 5.24
CA ASP A 3 0.33 -31.21 5.76
C ASP A 3 1.62 -30.49 6.13
N SER A 4 1.78 -29.28 5.68
CA SER A 4 2.75 -28.32 6.22
C SER A 4 2.16 -26.92 6.35
N ALA A 5 1.03 -26.84 7.03
CA ALA A 5 0.67 -25.64 7.76
C ALA A 5 1.31 -25.80 9.13
N ASP A 6 2.45 -25.12 9.39
CA ASP A 6 2.76 -24.63 10.72
C ASP A 6 4.18 -24.08 10.85
N ARG A 7 4.24 -22.97 11.60
CA ARG A 7 5.37 -22.45 12.39
C ARG A 7 6.30 -21.47 11.74
N PHE A 8 5.89 -20.23 11.74
CA PHE A 8 6.87 -19.17 12.00
C PHE A 8 6.99 -18.96 13.53
N VAL A 9 8.04 -19.55 14.09
CA VAL A 9 8.44 -19.31 15.48
C VAL A 9 9.32 -18.06 15.49
N ALA A 10 8.88 -17.05 16.22
CA ALA A 10 9.68 -15.86 16.49
C ALA A 10 10.89 -16.23 17.36
N GLY A 11 12.12 -15.96 16.85
CA GLY A 11 13.34 -16.04 17.63
C GLY A 11 13.49 -14.89 18.63
N PRO A 12 14.28 -15.04 19.72
CA PRO A 12 14.32 -14.07 20.82
C PRO A 12 15.06 -12.79 20.42
N LEU A 13 14.39 -11.65 20.63
CA LEU A 13 14.94 -10.31 20.47
C LEU A 13 15.93 -10.00 21.60
N ARG A 14 17.10 -9.46 21.24
CA ARG A 14 18.13 -8.98 22.17
C ARG A 14 17.63 -7.77 22.96
N LYS A 15 17.79 -7.82 24.29
CA LYS A 15 17.48 -6.72 25.23
C LYS A 15 18.50 -5.60 25.11
N GLY A 16 18.03 -4.35 25.04
CA GLY A 16 18.82 -3.15 25.33
C GLY A 16 18.43 -1.95 24.48
N GLY A 17 17.38 -1.22 24.85
CA GLY A 17 16.99 0.09 24.32
C GLY A 17 15.58 0.39 24.77
N SER A 18 15.31 1.61 25.22
CA SER A 18 13.97 2.08 25.59
C SER A 18 13.07 1.97 24.37
N PHE A 19 12.27 0.91 24.30
CA PHE A 19 11.34 0.63 23.22
C PHE A 19 10.05 1.38 23.53
N CYS A 20 9.81 2.48 22.83
CA CYS A 20 8.44 2.91 22.59
C CYS A 20 7.71 1.70 21.97
N MET A 21 6.67 1.20 22.62
CA MET A 21 5.89 0.07 22.10
C MET A 21 5.23 0.53 20.79
N MET A 22 5.84 0.22 19.65
CA MET A 22 5.17 0.31 18.37
C MET A 22 4.08 -0.77 18.35
N HIS A 23 2.84 -0.35 18.43
CA HIS A 23 1.71 -1.26 18.23
C HIS A 23 1.67 -1.67 16.77
N THR A 24 2.26 -2.82 16.46
CA THR A 24 2.14 -3.42 15.14
C THR A 24 0.77 -4.06 15.03
N VAL A 25 -0.14 -3.42 14.33
CA VAL A 25 -1.45 -4.00 14.03
C VAL A 25 -1.25 -5.01 12.91
N LEU A 26 -1.34 -6.29 13.25
CA LEU A 26 -1.33 -7.36 12.26
C LEU A 26 -2.77 -7.68 11.91
N PHE A 27 -3.20 -7.28 10.72
CA PHE A 27 -4.51 -7.68 10.22
C PHE A 27 -4.51 -9.18 9.84
N PRO A 28 -5.56 -9.94 10.23
CA PRO A 28 -5.76 -11.26 9.68
C PRO A 28 -5.83 -11.18 8.15
N ARG A 29 -5.05 -12.02 7.48
CA ARG A 29 -4.96 -12.08 6.03
C ARG A 29 -5.74 -13.30 5.56
N GLU A 30 -6.75 -13.08 4.74
CA GLU A 30 -7.40 -14.15 4.02
C GLU A 30 -6.87 -14.22 2.59
N PRO A 31 -6.48 -15.42 2.08
CA PRO A 31 -6.12 -15.56 0.68
C PRO A 31 -7.27 -15.08 -0.21
N ALA A 32 -6.99 -14.17 -1.13
CA ALA A 32 -7.99 -13.70 -2.06
C ALA A 32 -8.09 -14.64 -3.27
N PRO A 33 -9.30 -14.84 -3.84
CA PRO A 33 -9.45 -15.55 -5.08
C PRO A 33 -8.68 -14.82 -6.21
N ALA A 34 -8.26 -15.61 -7.17
CA ALA A 34 -7.42 -15.17 -8.27
C ALA A 34 -8.23 -14.51 -9.39
N CYS A 35 -8.86 -13.38 -9.13
CA CYS A 35 -9.47 -12.55 -10.17
C CYS A 35 -8.43 -11.61 -10.81
N GLU A 36 -8.75 -11.08 -11.96
CA GLU A 36 -7.98 -9.99 -12.54
C GLU A 36 -8.18 -8.75 -11.69
N ALA A 37 -7.09 -8.01 -11.47
CA ALA A 37 -7.12 -6.82 -10.64
C ALA A 37 -6.32 -5.69 -11.29
N ILE A 38 -6.80 -4.47 -11.06
CA ILE A 38 -5.99 -3.28 -11.33
C ILE A 38 -4.97 -3.12 -10.22
N VAL A 39 -3.71 -3.19 -10.60
CA VAL A 39 -2.59 -2.97 -9.68
C VAL A 39 -2.39 -1.47 -9.50
N ALA A 40 -2.52 -0.97 -8.29
CA ALA A 40 -2.19 0.40 -7.91
C ALA A 40 -1.12 0.37 -6.82
N TYR A 41 0.07 0.88 -7.14
CA TYR A 41 1.15 1.08 -6.18
C TYR A 41 0.81 2.28 -5.32
N ILE A 42 0.92 2.13 -4.01
CA ILE A 42 0.59 3.18 -3.04
C ILE A 42 1.72 3.35 -2.04
N ASP A 43 1.92 4.57 -1.60
CA ASP A 43 2.85 4.93 -0.54
C ASP A 43 2.32 6.12 0.25
N LEU A 44 2.69 6.22 1.53
CA LEU A 44 2.25 7.25 2.45
C LEU A 44 3.43 7.94 3.12
N GLU A 45 3.40 9.27 3.17
CA GLU A 45 4.22 9.99 4.13
C GLU A 45 3.42 10.27 5.40
N THR A 46 4.06 10.09 6.56
CA THR A 46 3.42 10.25 7.86
C THR A 46 4.30 11.04 8.82
N ASN A 47 3.70 11.64 9.85
CA ASN A 47 4.46 12.32 10.90
C ASN A 47 4.94 11.40 12.03
N SER A 48 4.62 10.11 11.98
CA SER A 48 5.00 9.13 12.99
C SER A 48 5.01 7.73 12.40
N LEU A 49 5.76 6.82 13.00
CA LEU A 49 5.69 5.39 12.70
C LEU A 49 4.61 4.66 13.52
N ASP A 50 4.02 5.32 14.49
CA ASP A 50 2.94 4.76 15.30
C ASP A 50 1.57 5.06 14.66
N VAL A 51 0.93 4.01 14.18
CA VAL A 51 -0.37 4.05 13.49
C VAL A 51 -1.47 4.69 14.34
N LEU A 52 -1.41 4.52 15.68
CA LEU A 52 -2.48 5.00 16.55
C LEU A 52 -2.42 6.50 16.81
N SER A 53 -1.23 7.09 16.90
CA SER A 53 -1.05 8.52 17.15
C SER A 53 -0.66 9.30 15.92
N GLY A 54 -0.04 8.65 14.94
CA GLY A 54 0.43 9.27 13.71
C GLY A 54 -0.69 9.78 12.80
N LYS A 55 -0.31 10.63 11.84
CA LYS A 55 -1.16 11.22 10.81
C LYS A 55 -0.53 11.01 9.45
N ILE A 56 -1.36 10.75 8.46
CA ILE A 56 -0.94 10.77 7.06
C ILE A 56 -0.74 12.22 6.64
N LEU A 57 0.38 12.49 5.98
CA LEU A 57 0.79 13.81 5.47
C LEU A 57 0.74 13.89 3.94
N GLU A 58 0.99 12.80 3.26
CA GLU A 58 0.87 12.69 1.80
C GLU A 58 0.38 11.30 1.42
N VAL A 59 -0.42 11.23 0.37
CA VAL A 59 -0.84 9.98 -0.28
C VAL A 59 -0.37 10.02 -1.72
N GLY A 60 0.42 9.05 -2.12
CA GLY A 60 0.81 8.79 -3.49
C GLY A 60 0.19 7.51 -4.01
N ALA A 61 -0.26 7.50 -5.27
CA ALA A 61 -0.66 6.28 -5.96
C ALA A 61 -0.30 6.32 -7.44
N LEU A 62 0.07 5.17 -8.00
CA LEU A 62 0.43 4.98 -9.39
C LEU A 62 -0.26 3.72 -9.92
N VAL A 63 -1.05 3.83 -10.96
CA VAL A 63 -1.65 2.66 -11.61
C VAL A 63 -0.63 1.97 -12.50
N GLY A 64 -0.34 0.72 -12.19
CA GLY A 64 0.71 -0.07 -12.83
C GLY A 64 0.52 -0.21 -14.33
N GLY A 65 1.61 0.00 -15.08
CA GLY A 65 1.60 -0.07 -16.53
C GLY A 65 0.92 1.10 -17.24
N SER A 66 0.36 2.06 -16.49
CA SER A 66 -0.25 3.27 -17.02
C SER A 66 0.56 4.52 -16.65
N ARG A 67 0.08 5.70 -17.10
CA ARG A 67 0.60 7.00 -16.66
C ARG A 67 -0.31 7.67 -15.64
N ALA A 68 -1.35 6.96 -15.17
CA ALA A 68 -2.27 7.51 -14.20
C ALA A 68 -1.62 7.56 -12.83
N MET A 69 -1.48 8.76 -12.29
CA MET A 69 -0.81 9.05 -11.02
C MET A 69 -1.70 9.94 -10.16
N PHE A 70 -1.65 9.71 -8.87
CA PHE A 70 -2.29 10.50 -7.84
C PHE A 70 -1.25 10.91 -6.81
N SER A 71 -1.22 12.17 -6.44
CA SER A 71 -0.42 12.68 -5.32
C SER A 71 -1.15 13.83 -4.68
N THR A 72 -1.29 13.78 -3.38
CA THR A 72 -2.02 14.82 -2.64
C THR A 72 -1.49 14.91 -1.20
N VAL A 73 -1.16 16.12 -0.80
CA VAL A 73 -0.83 16.44 0.60
C VAL A 73 -2.11 16.46 1.44
N VAL A 74 -2.00 15.88 2.63
CA VAL A 74 -3.07 15.80 3.63
C VAL A 74 -2.81 16.84 4.71
N HIS A 75 -3.81 17.63 5.05
CA HIS A 75 -3.75 18.54 6.18
C HIS A 75 -3.77 17.72 7.49
N PRO A 76 -2.72 17.78 8.31
CA PRO A 76 -2.58 16.89 9.48
C PRO A 76 -3.53 17.23 10.64
N GLY A 77 -4.32 18.29 10.52
CA GLY A 77 -5.17 18.80 11.62
C GLY A 77 -4.36 19.54 12.69
N CYS A 78 -4.89 19.57 13.90
CA CYS A 78 -4.19 20.13 15.06
C CYS A 78 -3.13 19.12 15.55
N GLY A 79 -1.86 19.51 15.60
CA GLY A 79 -0.79 18.69 16.18
C GLY A 79 0.35 18.28 15.22
N ALA A 80 0.39 18.80 13.99
CA ALA A 80 1.58 18.65 13.16
C ALA A 80 2.69 19.56 13.71
N HIS A 81 3.84 18.96 14.04
CA HIS A 81 5.00 19.70 14.48
C HIS A 81 5.84 20.13 13.26
N PRO A 82 6.32 21.39 13.20
CA PRO A 82 7.16 21.86 12.07
C PRO A 82 8.47 21.08 11.92
N ASP A 83 8.93 20.42 12.97
CA ASP A 83 10.24 19.73 13.02
C ASP A 83 10.25 18.39 12.27
N ASP A 84 9.08 17.87 11.85
CA ASP A 84 8.98 16.58 11.17
C ASP A 84 9.38 16.67 9.69
N ALA A 85 9.50 17.87 9.12
CA ALA A 85 9.87 18.12 7.72
C ALA A 85 11.25 17.52 7.33
N SER A 86 12.12 17.27 8.30
CA SER A 86 13.43 16.63 8.05
C SER A 86 13.32 15.15 7.65
N VAL A 87 12.18 14.50 7.92
CA VAL A 87 11.94 13.08 7.63
C VAL A 87 11.24 12.91 6.29
N HIS A 88 10.10 13.61 6.07
CA HIS A 88 9.26 13.46 4.88
C HIS A 88 9.49 14.55 3.82
N GLY A 89 10.29 15.58 4.12
CA GLY A 89 10.66 16.64 3.17
C GLY A 89 9.52 17.55 2.71
N ILE A 90 8.31 17.45 3.29
CA ILE A 90 7.15 18.27 2.91
C ILE A 90 7.22 19.58 3.70
N PRO A 91 7.26 20.75 3.05
CA PRO A 91 7.24 22.04 3.73
C PRO A 91 5.98 22.24 4.57
N HIS A 92 6.11 22.89 5.71
CA HIS A 92 4.99 23.10 6.64
C HIS A 92 3.83 23.90 6.01
N ASP A 93 4.17 24.90 5.21
CA ASP A 93 3.18 25.70 4.45
C ASP A 93 2.42 24.86 3.42
N GLU A 94 3.08 23.88 2.79
CA GLU A 94 2.44 22.90 1.90
C GLU A 94 1.44 22.03 2.67
N LEU A 95 1.82 21.57 3.89
CA LEU A 95 0.92 20.81 4.77
C LEU A 95 -0.31 21.60 5.19
N LEU A 96 -0.15 22.87 5.51
CA LEU A 96 -1.26 23.75 5.89
C LEU A 96 -2.25 24.01 4.73
N CYS A 97 -1.79 23.92 3.49
CA CYS A 97 -2.63 24.02 2.30
C CYS A 97 -3.25 22.67 1.88
N GLY A 98 -2.91 21.58 2.57
CA GLY A 98 -3.42 20.24 2.30
C GLY A 98 -4.93 20.14 2.50
N ARG A 99 -5.51 19.08 1.97
CA ARG A 99 -6.93 18.75 2.14
C ARG A 99 -7.13 17.90 3.38
N SER A 100 -8.35 17.85 3.89
CA SER A 100 -8.70 16.87 4.92
C SER A 100 -8.50 15.44 4.39
N PHE A 101 -8.16 14.51 5.29
CA PHE A 101 -7.98 13.11 4.87
C PHE A 101 -9.23 12.54 4.19
N GLY A 102 -10.43 12.88 4.69
CA GLY A 102 -11.69 12.44 4.09
C GLY A 102 -11.86 12.87 2.64
N GLU A 103 -11.45 14.11 2.29
CA GLU A 103 -11.47 14.60 0.90
C GLU A 103 -10.41 13.91 0.05
N VAL A 104 -9.21 13.67 0.61
CA VAL A 104 -8.12 12.96 -0.09
C VAL A 104 -8.53 11.53 -0.37
N PHE A 105 -9.12 10.84 0.63
CA PHE A 105 -9.58 9.46 0.45
C PHE A 105 -10.68 9.34 -0.60
N ALA A 106 -11.68 10.23 -0.59
CA ALA A 106 -12.74 10.22 -1.59
C ALA A 106 -12.19 10.42 -3.02
N ARG A 107 -11.16 11.26 -3.18
CA ARG A 107 -10.48 11.47 -4.46
C ARG A 107 -9.63 10.28 -4.87
N LEU A 108 -8.95 9.63 -3.93
CA LEU A 108 -8.19 8.40 -4.18
C LEU A 108 -9.12 7.28 -4.64
N ASP A 109 -10.23 7.07 -3.94
CA ASP A 109 -11.22 6.05 -4.31
C ASP A 109 -11.80 6.32 -5.70
N GLN A 110 -12.17 7.56 -6.01
CA GLN A 110 -12.63 7.96 -7.34
C GLN A 110 -11.55 7.74 -8.41
N PHE A 111 -10.29 8.08 -8.11
CA PHE A 111 -9.16 7.86 -9.02
C PHE A 111 -8.98 6.37 -9.34
N LEU A 112 -9.02 5.51 -8.32
CA LEU A 112 -8.88 4.06 -8.47
C LEU A 112 -10.06 3.45 -9.26
N GLN A 113 -11.29 3.89 -8.99
CA GLN A 113 -12.47 3.47 -9.74
C GLN A 113 -12.41 3.91 -11.20
N TYR A 114 -11.95 5.15 -11.47
CA TYR A 114 -11.80 5.65 -12.84
C TYR A 114 -10.70 4.88 -13.61
N ALA A 115 -9.58 4.59 -12.95
CA ALA A 115 -8.54 3.76 -13.54
C ALA A 115 -9.04 2.36 -13.88
N ALA A 116 -9.90 1.78 -13.03
CA ALA A 116 -10.57 0.52 -13.28
C ALA A 116 -11.42 0.56 -14.55
N LEU A 117 -12.14 1.65 -14.75
CA LEU A 117 -12.97 1.82 -15.95
C LEU A 117 -12.15 1.99 -17.23
N SER A 118 -11.06 2.76 -17.16
CA SER A 118 -10.23 3.04 -18.36
C SER A 118 -9.45 1.83 -18.87
N VAL A 119 -9.14 0.85 -18.01
CA VAL A 119 -8.54 -0.42 -18.45
C VAL A 119 -9.57 -1.25 -19.24
N LEU A 120 -10.82 -1.28 -18.82
CA LEU A 120 -11.89 -2.01 -19.52
C LEU A 120 -12.23 -1.43 -20.90
N ASP A 121 -12.15 -0.10 -21.05
CA ASP A 121 -12.41 0.56 -22.34
C ASP A 121 -11.28 0.31 -23.36
N SER A 122 -10.08 -0.06 -22.92
CA SER A 122 -8.95 -0.38 -23.79
C SER A 122 -8.98 -1.82 -24.35
N ASP A 123 -9.75 -2.71 -23.74
CA ASP A 123 -9.86 -4.12 -24.11
C ASP A 123 -11.09 -4.41 -25.01
N GLU A 124 -11.56 -3.43 -25.80
CA GLU A 124 -12.68 -3.61 -26.76
C GLU A 124 -12.46 -4.75 -27.77
N ASP A 125 -11.22 -5.23 -27.92
CA ASP A 125 -10.86 -6.37 -28.80
C ASP A 125 -10.76 -7.72 -28.04
N SER A 126 -11.28 -7.83 -26.80
CA SER A 126 -11.22 -9.10 -26.09
C SER A 126 -12.11 -10.15 -26.77
N GLU A 127 -11.49 -11.22 -27.28
CA GLU A 127 -12.13 -12.35 -27.99
C GLU A 127 -13.16 -13.12 -27.13
N ASP A 128 -13.33 -12.75 -25.85
CA ASP A 128 -14.08 -13.52 -24.84
C ASP A 128 -15.60 -13.22 -24.82
N GLY A 129 -16.09 -12.30 -25.66
CA GLY A 129 -17.52 -12.02 -25.82
C GLY A 129 -18.25 -11.50 -24.58
N ARG A 130 -17.55 -11.12 -23.53
CA ARG A 130 -18.13 -10.52 -22.32
C ARG A 130 -18.43 -9.04 -22.56
N SER A 131 -19.57 -8.57 -22.08
CA SER A 131 -19.85 -7.15 -22.13
C SER A 131 -18.94 -6.39 -21.15
N PRO A 132 -18.52 -5.13 -21.48
CA PRO A 132 -17.75 -4.29 -20.57
C PRO A 132 -18.40 -4.14 -19.17
N ALA A 133 -19.73 -4.16 -19.11
CA ALA A 133 -20.48 -4.11 -17.86
C ALA A 133 -20.34 -5.38 -17.00
N ALA A 134 -20.21 -6.56 -17.62
CA ALA A 134 -19.95 -7.81 -16.89
C ALA A 134 -18.50 -7.90 -16.41
N MET A 135 -17.54 -7.44 -17.22
CA MET A 135 -16.13 -7.36 -16.83
C MET A 135 -15.91 -6.39 -15.66
N LYS A 136 -16.69 -5.31 -15.59
CA LYS A 136 -16.63 -4.31 -14.54
C LYS A 136 -17.01 -4.86 -13.14
N GLN A 137 -17.88 -5.88 -13.08
CA GLN A 137 -18.29 -6.50 -11.80
C GLN A 137 -17.20 -7.41 -11.21
N ASP A 138 -16.28 -7.88 -12.04
CA ASP A 138 -15.25 -8.83 -11.64
C ASP A 138 -13.87 -8.19 -11.43
N LEU A 139 -13.71 -6.89 -11.79
CA LEU A 139 -12.42 -6.22 -11.71
C LEU A 139 -12.19 -5.63 -10.32
N GLU A 140 -11.20 -6.15 -9.62
CA GLU A 140 -10.83 -5.69 -8.29
C GLU A 140 -9.71 -4.65 -8.33
N VAL A 141 -9.63 -3.80 -7.31
CA VAL A 141 -8.49 -2.91 -7.07
C VAL A 141 -7.52 -3.63 -6.13
N CYS A 142 -6.29 -3.82 -6.60
CA CYS A 142 -5.20 -4.35 -5.81
C CYS A 142 -4.24 -3.22 -5.41
N LEU A 143 -4.22 -2.87 -4.13
CA LEU A 143 -3.25 -1.93 -3.59
C LEU A 143 -1.95 -2.65 -3.23
N VAL A 144 -0.86 -2.16 -3.77
CA VAL A 144 0.48 -2.72 -3.59
C VAL A 144 1.36 -1.70 -2.87
N ALA A 145 1.86 -2.04 -1.69
CA ALA A 145 2.75 -1.19 -0.91
C ALA A 145 3.98 -1.96 -0.43
N HIS A 146 5.04 -1.27 -0.04
CA HIS A 146 6.24 -1.88 0.50
C HIS A 146 6.22 -1.86 2.02
N ASN A 147 6.17 -3.04 2.67
CA ASN A 147 5.88 -3.19 4.09
C ASN A 147 4.47 -2.66 4.47
N GLY A 148 3.58 -2.63 3.48
CA GLY A 148 2.26 -2.02 3.57
C GLY A 148 1.33 -2.70 4.56
N ALA A 149 1.48 -4.01 4.77
CA ALA A 149 0.68 -4.75 5.74
C ALA A 149 0.92 -4.30 7.19
N LYS A 150 2.08 -3.69 7.48
CA LYS A 150 2.43 -3.17 8.81
C LYS A 150 2.33 -1.66 8.91
N PHE A 151 2.28 -0.96 7.79
CA PHE A 151 2.38 0.50 7.76
C PHE A 151 1.23 1.13 6.97
N ASP A 152 1.29 1.14 5.64
CA ASP A 152 0.37 1.92 4.81
C ASP A 152 -1.10 1.55 5.01
N PHE A 153 -1.42 0.25 4.98
CA PHE A 153 -2.81 -0.19 5.08
C PHE A 153 -3.41 0.04 6.47
N PRO A 154 -2.70 -0.23 7.58
CA PRO A 154 -3.14 0.17 8.92
C PRO A 154 -3.32 1.68 9.08
N PHE A 155 -2.40 2.51 8.57
CA PHE A 155 -2.53 3.97 8.63
C PHE A 155 -3.76 4.46 7.87
N MET A 156 -3.98 3.98 6.65
CA MET A 156 -5.17 4.33 5.87
C MET A 156 -6.45 3.94 6.58
N LEU A 157 -6.53 2.71 7.11
CA LEU A 157 -7.71 2.27 7.83
C LEU A 157 -7.97 3.12 9.08
N GLN A 158 -6.92 3.42 9.84
CA GLN A 158 -7.01 4.25 11.04
C GLN A 158 -7.51 5.67 10.72
N GLU A 159 -6.99 6.29 9.66
CA GLU A 159 -7.45 7.62 9.25
C GLU A 159 -8.89 7.58 8.69
N CYS A 160 -9.28 6.51 7.98
CA CYS A 160 -10.67 6.29 7.57
C CYS A 160 -11.62 6.23 8.78
N LEU A 161 -11.23 5.49 9.82
CA LEU A 161 -12.03 5.37 11.06
C LEU A 161 -12.12 6.71 11.79
N ARG A 162 -11.02 7.46 11.90
CA ARG A 162 -10.99 8.80 12.51
C ARG A 162 -11.85 9.81 11.76
N ALA A 163 -11.82 9.76 10.44
CA ALA A 163 -12.59 10.66 9.58
C ALA A 163 -14.04 10.22 9.39
N GLY A 164 -14.42 9.02 9.82
CA GLY A 164 -15.76 8.44 9.61
C GLY A 164 -16.06 8.14 8.14
N VAL A 165 -15.04 7.88 7.30
CA VAL A 165 -15.18 7.70 5.86
C VAL A 165 -14.46 6.45 5.37
N GLY A 166 -14.83 5.95 4.21
CA GLY A 166 -13.99 5.12 3.35
C GLY A 166 -13.67 3.70 3.80
N HIS A 167 -13.90 3.31 5.04
CA HIS A 167 -13.53 1.98 5.51
C HIS A 167 -14.20 0.85 4.70
N ALA A 168 -15.42 1.04 4.20
CA ALA A 168 -16.09 0.05 3.35
C ALA A 168 -15.36 -0.15 2.00
N ALA A 169 -14.84 0.92 1.39
CA ALA A 169 -14.03 0.82 0.19
C ALA A 169 -12.73 0.04 0.47
N MET A 170 -12.04 0.34 1.56
CA MET A 170 -10.85 -0.40 1.97
C MET A 170 -11.11 -1.90 2.18
N LEU A 171 -12.29 -2.28 2.65
CA LEU A 171 -12.66 -3.68 2.82
C LEU A 171 -13.01 -4.39 1.50
N SER A 172 -13.31 -3.63 0.45
CA SER A 172 -13.58 -4.18 -0.89
C SER A 172 -12.31 -4.40 -1.72
N TRP A 173 -11.20 -3.73 -1.39
CA TRP A 173 -9.94 -3.86 -2.10
C TRP A 173 -9.18 -5.12 -1.69
N VAL A 174 -8.24 -5.52 -2.54
CA VAL A 174 -7.24 -6.54 -2.23
C VAL A 174 -5.87 -5.89 -2.08
N TYR A 175 -4.96 -6.56 -1.41
CA TYR A 175 -3.70 -5.97 -0.97
C TYR A 175 -2.52 -6.89 -1.24
N VAL A 176 -1.36 -6.31 -1.54
CA VAL A 176 -0.08 -7.02 -1.61
C VAL A 176 0.98 -6.22 -0.84
N ASP A 177 1.71 -6.92 0.03
CA ASP A 177 2.93 -6.39 0.63
C ASP A 177 4.14 -6.87 -0.18
N THR A 178 4.82 -5.96 -0.87
CA THR A 178 5.97 -6.33 -1.70
C THR A 178 7.16 -6.81 -0.91
N LEU A 179 7.24 -6.53 0.39
CA LEU A 179 8.28 -7.10 1.24
C LEU A 179 8.16 -8.63 1.34
N ASP A 180 6.92 -9.16 1.36
CA ASP A 180 6.69 -10.60 1.33
C ASP A 180 7.07 -11.20 -0.04
N VAL A 181 6.76 -10.50 -1.14
CA VAL A 181 7.16 -10.89 -2.51
C VAL A 181 8.69 -10.94 -2.63
N LEU A 182 9.38 -9.89 -2.17
CA LEU A 182 10.84 -9.80 -2.26
C LEU A 182 11.54 -10.85 -1.40
N ARG A 183 10.98 -11.18 -0.24
CA ARG A 183 11.48 -12.27 0.61
C ARG A 183 11.31 -13.64 -0.06
N ALA A 184 10.14 -13.89 -0.63
CA ALA A 184 9.87 -15.17 -1.30
C ALA A 184 10.68 -15.36 -2.58
N THR A 185 11.13 -14.28 -3.22
CA THR A 185 11.97 -14.30 -4.42
C THR A 185 13.46 -14.12 -4.15
N ASP A 186 13.86 -14.08 -2.87
CA ASP A 186 15.24 -13.82 -2.42
C ASP A 186 15.83 -12.50 -2.96
N ARG A 187 14.98 -11.47 -3.07
CA ARG A 187 15.34 -10.13 -3.56
C ARG A 187 15.25 -9.03 -2.50
N ALA A 188 14.87 -9.38 -1.27
CA ALA A 188 14.81 -8.41 -0.17
C ALA A 188 16.20 -7.89 0.25
N GLY A 189 17.26 -8.66 -0.05
CA GLY A 189 18.61 -8.35 0.40
C GLY A 189 18.72 -8.32 1.94
N GLU A 190 19.83 -7.79 2.45
CA GLU A 190 20.04 -7.62 3.90
C GLU A 190 19.21 -6.47 4.49
N CYS A 191 18.81 -5.53 3.65
CA CYS A 191 18.04 -4.32 4.02
C CYS A 191 16.63 -4.43 3.45
N ALA A 192 15.64 -4.54 4.32
CA ALA A 192 14.22 -4.65 3.94
C ALA A 192 13.57 -3.31 3.54
N LYS A 193 14.33 -2.28 3.17
CA LYS A 193 13.82 -0.96 2.75
C LYS A 193 13.64 -0.92 1.23
N LEU A 194 12.61 -0.21 0.76
CA LEU A 194 12.34 -0.01 -0.67
C LEU A 194 13.56 0.52 -1.43
N GLN A 195 14.25 1.51 -0.88
CA GLN A 195 15.43 2.12 -1.49
C GLN A 195 16.61 1.12 -1.64
N CYS A 196 16.71 0.13 -0.74
CA CYS A 196 17.70 -0.94 -0.88
C CYS A 196 17.30 -1.91 -2.00
N ALA A 197 16.02 -2.30 -2.07
CA ALA A 197 15.49 -3.13 -3.14
C ALA A 197 15.63 -2.44 -4.52
N LEU A 198 15.31 -1.16 -4.60
CA LEU A 198 15.48 -0.35 -5.82
C LEU A 198 16.94 -0.35 -6.29
N ARG A 199 17.88 -0.13 -5.38
CA ARG A 199 19.31 -0.13 -5.71
C ARG A 199 19.80 -1.48 -6.23
N VAL A 200 19.33 -2.56 -5.63
CA VAL A 200 19.69 -3.94 -6.04
C VAL A 200 19.08 -4.28 -7.39
N CYS A 201 17.82 -3.91 -7.62
CA CYS A 201 17.09 -4.27 -8.82
C CYS A 201 17.36 -3.33 -10.00
N CYS A 202 17.42 -2.02 -9.77
CA CYS A 202 17.39 -1.01 -10.82
C CYS A 202 18.62 -0.10 -10.84
N GLY A 203 19.54 -0.25 -9.88
CA GLY A 203 20.71 0.62 -9.73
C GLY A 203 20.43 1.85 -8.86
N PRO A 204 21.37 2.81 -8.79
CA PRO A 204 21.25 3.96 -7.91
C PRO A 204 20.00 4.79 -8.28
N PRO A 205 19.16 5.16 -7.29
CA PRO A 205 17.93 5.89 -7.56
C PRO A 205 18.22 7.31 -8.06
N SER A 206 17.48 7.73 -9.08
CA SER A 206 17.44 9.11 -9.56
C SER A 206 16.28 9.93 -8.94
N LEU A 207 15.41 9.25 -8.20
CA LEU A 207 14.21 9.82 -7.58
C LEU A 207 14.54 10.38 -6.19
N ARG A 208 13.78 11.39 -5.77
CA ARG A 208 13.83 11.90 -4.40
C ARG A 208 13.12 10.89 -3.50
N ALA A 209 13.86 10.22 -2.63
CA ALA A 209 13.25 9.45 -1.56
C ALA A 209 12.41 10.38 -0.65
N HIS A 210 11.35 9.81 -0.06
CA HIS A 210 10.46 10.53 0.87
C HIS A 210 9.52 11.55 0.20
N ARG A 211 9.00 11.20 -0.97
CA ARG A 211 7.76 11.74 -1.54
C ARG A 211 6.94 10.55 -1.99
N ALA A 212 5.73 10.46 -1.51
CA ALA A 212 4.89 9.27 -1.68
C ALA A 212 4.75 8.81 -3.14
N LEU A 213 4.61 9.73 -4.10
CA LEU A 213 4.52 9.36 -5.51
C LEU A 213 5.85 8.85 -6.08
N ASP A 214 6.99 9.43 -5.68
CA ASP A 214 8.31 8.97 -6.13
C ASP A 214 8.59 7.54 -5.62
N ASP A 215 8.15 7.24 -4.39
CA ASP A 215 8.28 5.89 -3.81
C ASP A 215 7.31 4.89 -4.48
N CYS A 216 6.11 5.30 -4.92
CA CYS A 216 5.25 4.48 -5.80
C CYS A 216 5.94 4.13 -7.13
N VAL A 217 6.60 5.09 -7.77
CA VAL A 217 7.35 4.87 -9.03
C VAL A 217 8.52 3.92 -8.80
N ALA A 218 9.24 4.09 -7.69
CA ALA A 218 10.31 3.18 -7.30
C ALA A 218 9.80 1.76 -7.06
N LEU A 219 8.66 1.62 -6.41
CA LEU A 219 8.02 0.35 -6.12
C LEU A 219 7.59 -0.38 -7.40
N GLU A 220 6.94 0.33 -8.35
CA GLU A 220 6.61 -0.24 -9.65
C GLU A 220 7.88 -0.72 -10.38
N ALA A 221 8.95 0.08 -10.38
CA ALA A 221 10.20 -0.29 -11.04
C ALA A 221 10.80 -1.57 -10.46
N VAL A 222 10.78 -1.73 -9.13
CA VAL A 222 11.23 -2.95 -8.45
C VAL A 222 10.38 -4.15 -8.86
N VAL A 223 9.06 -4.05 -8.79
CA VAL A 223 8.15 -5.15 -9.16
C VAL A 223 8.32 -5.54 -10.62
N ARG A 224 8.43 -4.57 -11.55
CA ARG A 224 8.68 -4.83 -12.96
C ARG A 224 10.02 -5.52 -13.21
N HIS A 225 11.07 -5.10 -12.51
CA HIS A 225 12.38 -5.74 -12.62
C HIS A 225 12.34 -7.19 -12.14
N VAL A 226 11.74 -7.44 -10.98
CA VAL A 226 11.63 -8.79 -10.42
C VAL A 226 10.80 -9.69 -11.32
N SER A 227 9.62 -9.25 -11.77
CA SER A 227 8.77 -10.03 -12.66
C SER A 227 9.45 -10.35 -13.99
N ALA A 228 10.16 -9.38 -14.58
CA ALA A 228 10.93 -9.58 -15.80
C ALA A 228 12.07 -10.61 -15.62
N SER A 229 12.71 -10.65 -14.44
CA SER A 229 13.76 -11.63 -14.15
C SER A 229 13.24 -13.08 -14.12
N PHE A 230 11.94 -13.28 -13.91
CA PHE A 230 11.27 -14.58 -14.00
C PHE A 230 10.55 -14.81 -15.33
N GLY A 231 10.56 -13.84 -16.25
CA GLY A 231 9.85 -13.91 -17.55
C GLY A 231 8.34 -13.89 -17.42
N ILE A 232 7.79 -13.28 -16.36
CA ILE A 232 6.35 -13.19 -16.09
C ILE A 232 5.88 -11.73 -16.02
N LYS A 233 4.56 -11.52 -16.10
CA LYS A 233 3.97 -10.18 -15.92
C LYS A 233 3.97 -9.78 -14.43
N PRO A 234 3.96 -8.46 -14.10
CA PRO A 234 3.85 -7.98 -12.72
C PRO A 234 2.71 -8.60 -11.92
N TRP A 235 1.52 -8.72 -12.51
CA TRP A 235 0.38 -9.34 -11.85
C TRP A 235 0.59 -10.83 -11.53
N GLU A 236 1.21 -11.58 -12.42
CA GLU A 236 1.53 -13.00 -12.18
C GLU A 236 2.51 -13.18 -11.01
N LEU A 237 3.42 -12.22 -10.81
CA LEU A 237 4.31 -12.18 -9.64
C LEU A 237 3.55 -11.85 -8.34
N LEU A 238 2.64 -10.87 -8.37
CA LEU A 238 1.96 -10.34 -7.20
C LEU A 238 0.82 -11.26 -6.72
N ARG A 239 0.08 -11.86 -7.65
CA ARG A 239 -1.12 -12.64 -7.40
C ARG A 239 -1.02 -13.70 -6.29
N PRO A 240 0.07 -14.47 -6.12
CA PRO A 240 0.20 -15.44 -5.03
C PRO A 240 0.25 -14.82 -3.62
N PHE A 241 0.47 -13.51 -3.53
CA PHE A 241 0.62 -12.76 -2.27
C PHE A 241 -0.59 -11.88 -1.95
N VAL A 242 -1.64 -11.97 -2.76
CA VAL A 242 -2.86 -11.17 -2.57
C VAL A 242 -3.59 -11.62 -1.30
N PHE A 243 -4.01 -10.64 -0.50
CA PHE A 243 -4.83 -10.85 0.70
C PHE A 243 -5.94 -9.81 0.80
N ARG A 244 -6.95 -10.10 1.62
CA ARG A 244 -7.98 -9.14 2.03
C ARG A 244 -7.79 -8.76 3.49
N LEU A 245 -8.26 -7.58 3.85
CA LEU A 245 -8.41 -7.21 5.24
C LEU A 245 -9.68 -7.88 5.76
N ASP A 246 -9.56 -8.66 6.85
CA ASP A 246 -10.74 -9.09 7.61
C ASP A 246 -11.33 -7.87 8.34
N GLY A 247 -12.38 -7.32 7.75
CA GLY A 247 -12.96 -6.06 8.19
C GLY A 247 -13.49 -6.09 9.61
N ALA A 248 -14.08 -7.17 10.03
CA ALA A 248 -14.61 -7.29 11.38
C ALA A 248 -13.48 -7.31 12.42
N SER A 249 -12.44 -8.11 12.17
CA SER A 249 -11.28 -8.20 13.06
C SER A 249 -10.41 -6.96 12.98
N ALA A 250 -10.21 -6.36 11.80
CA ALA A 250 -9.41 -5.16 11.64
C ALA A 250 -10.02 -3.97 12.40
N VAL A 251 -11.31 -3.71 12.23
CA VAL A 251 -12.02 -2.64 12.95
C VAL A 251 -12.09 -2.92 14.45
N ALA A 252 -12.33 -4.16 14.87
CA ALA A 252 -12.35 -4.52 16.28
C ALA A 252 -10.97 -4.34 16.95
N GLN A 253 -9.87 -4.74 16.28
CA GLN A 253 -8.52 -4.52 16.77
C GLN A 253 -8.20 -3.04 16.90
N MET A 254 -8.53 -2.22 15.89
CA MET A 254 -8.28 -0.79 15.94
C MET A 254 -9.08 -0.13 17.07
N ASN A 255 -10.34 -0.48 17.25
CA ASN A 255 -11.18 0.04 18.34
C ASN A 255 -10.65 -0.36 19.72
N ALA A 256 -10.15 -1.60 19.88
CA ALA A 256 -9.56 -2.08 21.14
C ALA A 256 -8.23 -1.39 21.49
N LEU A 257 -7.51 -0.84 20.50
CA LEU A 257 -6.27 -0.10 20.71
C LEU A 257 -6.51 1.40 21.03
N ILE A 258 -7.72 1.91 20.74
CA ILE A 258 -8.11 3.30 21.00
C ILE A 258 -8.83 3.43 22.36
N ALA A 259 -9.44 2.35 22.84
CA ALA A 259 -10.15 2.30 24.13
C ALA A 259 -9.20 2.20 25.32
#